data_5784b0f968046fe85b2ac8381d31765a
#
_entry.id   5784b0f968046fe85b2ac8381d31765a
#
_cell.length_a   1.000
_cell.length_b   1.000
_cell.length_c   1.000
_cell.angle_alpha   90.00
_cell.angle_beta   90.00
_cell.angle_gamma   90.00
#
_symmetry.space_group_name_H-M   'P 1'
#
loop_
_entity.id
_entity.type
_entity.pdbx_description
1 polymer ?
#
loop_
_entity_poly.entity_id
_entity_poly.type
_entity_poly.pdbx_seq_one_letter_code
_entity_poly.pdbx_strand_id
1 'polypeptide(L)'
;MKFDIEYKLEEHGWATVILTNGEDKFDSAVSYLHDSLTELAELAIDLSNGLSDVKAVFMDEPGELQFVVKVLDEIAHYEGRWFNDWASWNMYPDTEYKVVIQGTCSLTRIIQQITKVLWNIHQNIGPTEYKERWVEHEFPVKQFKALANA
;
A
#
# COMPACT_ATOMS: atom_id res chain seq x y z
N MET A 1 -4.31 14.58 -12.69
CA MET A 1 -3.92 14.32 -11.28
C MET A 1 -4.82 13.23 -10.71
N LYS A 2 -4.45 12.00 -10.94
CA LYS A 2 -5.28 10.86 -10.57
C LYS A 2 -4.45 9.78 -9.88
N PHE A 3 -5.05 9.12 -8.90
CA PHE A 3 -4.47 7.97 -8.24
C PHE A 3 -5.59 7.04 -7.78
N ASP A 4 -5.48 5.77 -8.11
CA ASP A 4 -6.36 4.71 -7.61
C ASP A 4 -5.50 3.55 -7.13
N ILE A 5 -5.91 2.92 -6.04
CA ILE A 5 -5.30 1.71 -5.52
C ILE A 5 -6.38 0.69 -5.23
N GLU A 6 -6.14 -0.55 -5.65
CA GLU A 6 -6.96 -1.70 -5.30
C GLU A 6 -6.09 -2.71 -4.59
N TYR A 7 -6.66 -3.39 -3.62
CA TYR A 7 -6.00 -4.46 -2.88
C TYR A 7 -6.96 -5.63 -2.79
N LYS A 8 -6.62 -6.70 -3.50
CA LYS A 8 -7.47 -7.88 -3.58
C LYS A 8 -6.89 -8.98 -2.71
N LEU A 9 -7.52 -9.23 -1.57
CA LEU A 9 -7.12 -10.33 -0.71
C LEU A 9 -7.54 -11.64 -1.36
N GLU A 10 -6.59 -12.53 -1.52
CA GLU A 10 -6.83 -13.87 -2.05
C GLU A 10 -6.78 -14.88 -0.90
N GLU A 11 -6.28 -16.07 -1.12
CA GLU A 11 -6.21 -17.10 -0.09
C GLU A 11 -4.77 -17.52 0.17
N HIS A 12 -4.54 -18.24 1.26
CA HIS A 12 -3.24 -18.83 1.60
C HIS A 12 -2.11 -17.82 1.74
N GLY A 13 -2.40 -16.63 2.23
CA GLY A 13 -1.41 -15.61 2.48
C GLY A 13 -0.99 -14.81 1.25
N TRP A 14 -1.83 -14.77 0.22
CA TRP A 14 -1.59 -13.99 -0.99
C TRP A 14 -2.65 -12.92 -1.20
N ALA A 15 -2.21 -11.83 -1.80
CA ALA A 15 -3.08 -10.73 -2.24
C ALA A 15 -2.53 -10.17 -3.55
N THR A 16 -3.25 -9.25 -4.15
CA THR A 16 -2.81 -8.50 -5.33
C THR A 16 -3.04 -7.02 -5.08
N VAL A 17 -2.01 -6.21 -5.27
CA VAL A 17 -2.12 -4.75 -5.23
C VAL A 17 -2.07 -4.21 -6.66
N ILE A 18 -2.92 -3.24 -6.96
CA ILE A 18 -3.02 -2.61 -8.27
C ILE A 18 -2.94 -1.10 -8.08
N LEU A 19 -1.96 -0.46 -8.73
CA LEU A 19 -1.77 0.99 -8.71
C LEU A 19 -2.09 1.55 -10.10
N THR A 20 -2.81 2.66 -10.15
CA THR A 20 -3.20 3.32 -11.40
C THR A 20 -3.02 4.84 -11.25
N ASN A 21 -2.44 5.47 -12.27
CA ASN A 21 -2.31 6.94 -12.32
C ASN A 21 -3.23 7.60 -13.36
N GLY A 22 -4.16 6.82 -13.92
CA GLY A 22 -5.06 7.28 -14.96
C GLY A 22 -4.59 6.97 -16.38
N GLU A 23 -3.29 6.75 -16.57
CA GLU A 23 -2.68 6.40 -17.88
C GLU A 23 -2.03 5.02 -17.81
N ASP A 24 -1.27 4.79 -16.76
CA ASP A 24 -0.53 3.55 -16.56
C ASP A 24 -1.10 2.76 -15.38
N LYS A 25 -0.82 1.46 -15.38
CA LYS A 25 -1.28 0.53 -14.36
C LYS A 25 -0.16 -0.45 -14.06
N PHE A 26 0.06 -0.71 -12.78
CA PHE A 26 1.01 -1.73 -12.33
C PHE A 26 0.36 -2.60 -11.27
N ASP A 27 0.49 -3.92 -11.41
CA ASP A 27 0.02 -4.86 -10.41
C ASP A 27 1.15 -5.74 -9.91
N SER A 28 1.02 -6.20 -8.67
CA SER A 28 1.97 -7.13 -8.05
C SER A 28 1.24 -8.08 -7.12
N ALA A 29 1.73 -9.32 -7.08
CA ALA A 29 1.37 -10.25 -6.02
C ALA A 29 1.96 -9.74 -4.70
N VAL A 30 1.27 -10.02 -3.59
CA VAL A 30 1.67 -9.60 -2.25
C VAL A 30 1.62 -10.81 -1.34
N SER A 31 2.76 -11.12 -0.70
CA SER A 31 2.89 -12.24 0.21
C SER A 31 2.65 -11.80 1.65
N TYR A 32 2.14 -12.72 2.48
CA TYR A 32 1.92 -12.52 3.91
C TYR A 32 3.21 -12.34 4.72
N LEU A 33 4.37 -12.57 4.11
CA LEU A 33 5.66 -12.42 4.79
C LEU A 33 5.88 -11.02 5.36
N HIS A 34 5.19 -10.03 4.83
CA HIS A 34 5.20 -8.66 5.34
C HIS A 34 3.77 -8.18 5.55
N ASP A 35 3.51 -7.47 6.65
CA ASP A 35 2.19 -6.94 6.96
C ASP A 35 1.91 -5.67 6.15
N SER A 36 1.74 -5.84 4.84
CA SER A 36 1.63 -4.75 3.88
C SER A 36 0.39 -3.89 4.07
N LEU A 37 -0.74 -4.49 4.42
CA LEU A 37 -1.98 -3.71 4.58
C LEU A 37 -1.90 -2.79 5.79
N THR A 38 -1.34 -3.27 6.91
CA THR A 38 -1.13 -2.42 8.09
C THR A 38 -0.16 -1.29 7.79
N GLU A 39 0.93 -1.58 7.07
CA GLU A 39 1.89 -0.54 6.68
C GLU A 39 1.25 0.49 5.75
N LEU A 40 0.41 0.05 4.81
CA LEU A 40 -0.32 0.97 3.94
C LEU A 40 -1.26 1.88 4.74
N ALA A 41 -1.96 1.32 5.72
CA ALA A 41 -2.83 2.09 6.60
C ALA A 41 -2.04 3.12 7.42
N GLU A 42 -0.88 2.72 7.95
CA GLU A 42 -0.01 3.62 8.70
C GLU A 42 0.57 4.72 7.83
N LEU A 43 0.87 4.45 6.56
CA LEU A 43 1.27 5.46 5.59
C LEU A 43 0.21 6.58 5.50
N ALA A 44 -1.05 6.22 5.38
CA ALA A 44 -2.14 7.19 5.31
C ALA A 44 -2.27 7.99 6.60
N ILE A 45 -2.12 7.35 7.76
CA ILE A 45 -2.14 8.02 9.06
C ILE A 45 -0.98 9.01 9.18
N ASP A 46 0.23 8.60 8.79
CA ASP A 46 1.41 9.45 8.84
C ASP A 46 1.23 10.69 7.95
N LEU A 47 0.68 10.51 6.75
CA LEU A 47 0.36 11.63 5.86
C LEU A 47 -0.67 12.57 6.50
N SER A 48 -1.70 12.04 7.14
CA SER A 48 -2.71 12.86 7.81
C SER A 48 -2.15 13.62 9.02
N ASN A 49 -1.06 13.13 9.59
CA ASN A 49 -0.36 13.77 10.71
C ASN A 49 0.78 14.71 10.25
N GLY A 50 0.91 14.96 8.97
CA GLY A 50 1.84 15.94 8.44
C GLY A 50 3.20 15.41 8.01
N LEU A 51 3.44 14.10 8.05
CA LEU A 51 4.67 13.54 7.51
C LEU A 51 4.68 13.72 5.99
N SER A 52 5.84 14.08 5.45
CA SER A 52 5.99 14.43 4.03
C SER A 52 6.77 13.41 3.20
N ASP A 53 7.27 12.35 3.83
CA ASP A 53 8.04 11.31 3.14
C ASP A 53 7.74 9.97 3.79
N VAL A 54 6.95 9.15 3.10
CA VAL A 54 6.45 7.87 3.63
C VAL A 54 6.48 6.79 2.56
N LYS A 55 6.49 5.53 2.99
CA LYS A 55 6.42 4.41 2.06
C LYS A 55 5.69 3.21 2.66
N ALA A 56 5.13 2.38 1.79
CA ALA A 56 4.57 1.09 2.14
C ALA A 56 5.19 0.03 1.23
N VAL A 57 5.46 -1.15 1.80
CA VAL A 57 6.16 -2.23 1.11
C VAL A 57 5.20 -3.39 0.86
N PHE A 58 5.19 -3.87 -0.40
CA PHE A 58 4.45 -5.06 -0.79
C PHE A 58 5.46 -6.09 -1.29
N MET A 59 5.61 -7.18 -0.55
CA MET A 59 6.58 -8.22 -0.92
C MET A 59 5.96 -9.29 -1.79
N ASP A 60 6.61 -9.56 -2.92
CA ASP A 60 6.37 -10.74 -3.75
C ASP A 60 7.39 -11.83 -3.37
N GLU A 61 7.38 -12.96 -4.03
CA GLU A 61 8.32 -14.06 -3.78
C GLU A 61 8.89 -14.60 -5.11
N PRO A 62 10.03 -14.07 -5.59
CA PRO A 62 10.81 -12.94 -5.07
C PRO A 62 10.31 -11.61 -5.59
N GLY A 63 10.89 -10.55 -5.06
CA GLY A 63 10.59 -9.20 -5.52
C GLY A 63 9.90 -8.36 -4.45
N GLU A 64 9.92 -7.06 -4.68
CA GLU A 64 9.35 -6.11 -3.75
C GLU A 64 8.86 -4.89 -4.52
N LEU A 65 7.63 -4.46 -4.22
CA LEU A 65 7.09 -3.19 -4.69
C LEU A 65 7.09 -2.23 -3.51
N GLN A 66 7.69 -1.06 -3.65
CA GLN A 66 7.58 0.01 -2.67
C GLN A 66 6.71 1.13 -3.24
N PHE A 67 5.66 1.49 -2.51
CA PHE A 67 4.84 2.65 -2.81
C PHE A 67 5.35 3.80 -1.97
N VAL A 68 5.94 4.81 -2.62
CA VAL A 68 6.61 5.93 -1.96
C VAL A 68 5.83 7.21 -2.25
N VAL A 69 5.56 8.00 -1.22
CA VAL A 69 4.84 9.27 -1.34
C VAL A 69 5.67 10.38 -0.71
N LYS A 70 5.85 11.46 -1.45
CA LYS A 70 6.47 12.69 -0.97
C LYS A 70 5.50 13.84 -1.16
N VAL A 71 5.31 14.66 -0.13
CA VAL A 71 4.35 15.76 -0.14
C VAL A 71 5.08 17.09 -0.22
N LEU A 72 4.70 17.89 -1.22
CA LEU A 72 5.18 19.26 -1.41
C LEU A 72 3.97 20.16 -1.66
N ASP A 73 3.78 21.18 -0.82
CA ASP A 73 2.68 22.15 -0.97
C ASP A 73 1.30 21.47 -1.10
N GLU A 74 1.05 20.48 -0.24
CA GLU A 74 -0.18 19.68 -0.21
C GLU A 74 -0.42 18.81 -1.44
N ILE A 75 0.54 18.75 -2.35
CA ILE A 75 0.51 17.85 -3.51
C ILE A 75 1.34 16.61 -3.20
N ALA A 76 0.73 15.45 -3.36
CA ALA A 76 1.40 14.17 -3.20
C ALA A 76 2.07 13.77 -4.51
N HIS A 77 3.37 13.50 -4.44
CA HIS A 77 4.16 12.92 -5.52
C HIS A 77 4.38 11.47 -5.18
N TYR A 78 3.88 10.56 -5.98
CA TYR A 78 3.98 9.13 -5.68
C TYR A 78 4.72 8.38 -6.77
N GLU A 79 5.40 7.32 -6.36
CA GLU A 79 5.98 6.35 -7.29
C GLU A 79 5.88 4.94 -6.73
N GLY A 80 5.69 3.98 -7.65
CA GLY A 80 5.88 2.57 -7.37
C GLY A 80 7.28 2.19 -7.82
N ARG A 81 8.08 1.65 -6.91
CA ARG A 81 9.46 1.22 -7.15
C ARG A 81 9.53 -0.29 -7.08
N TRP A 82 9.94 -0.90 -8.17
CA TRP A 82 10.08 -2.36 -8.22
C TRP A 82 11.53 -2.78 -8.00
N PHE A 83 11.70 -3.74 -7.10
CA PHE A 83 12.97 -4.38 -6.80
C PHE A 83 12.89 -5.87 -7.17
N ASN A 84 13.95 -6.41 -7.76
CA ASN A 84 13.94 -7.82 -8.17
C ASN A 84 14.09 -8.80 -7.01
N ASP A 85 14.45 -8.32 -5.81
CA ASP A 85 14.53 -9.09 -4.58
C ASP A 85 14.23 -8.18 -3.38
N TRP A 86 14.29 -8.72 -2.17
CA TRP A 86 13.84 -8.04 -0.94
C TRP A 86 14.84 -7.01 -0.42
N ALA A 87 14.70 -5.79 -0.91
CA ALA A 87 15.51 -4.65 -0.47
C ALA A 87 15.28 -4.31 1.00
N SER A 88 14.03 -4.41 1.48
CA SER A 88 13.67 -4.10 2.86
C SER A 88 14.27 -5.08 3.88
N TRP A 89 14.70 -6.26 3.45
CA TRP A 89 15.37 -7.26 4.27
C TRP A 89 16.87 -7.37 3.96
N ASN A 90 17.43 -6.35 3.34
CA ASN A 90 18.86 -6.27 2.96
C ASN A 90 19.33 -7.40 2.02
N MET A 91 18.42 -7.95 1.25
CA MET A 91 18.75 -9.00 0.28
C MET A 91 18.97 -8.46 -1.12
N TYR A 92 18.86 -7.13 -1.28
CA TYR A 92 19.03 -6.46 -2.57
C TYR A 92 19.35 -4.98 -2.31
N PRO A 93 20.18 -4.32 -3.13
CA PRO A 93 20.47 -2.90 -2.95
C PRO A 93 19.22 -2.02 -3.06
N ASP A 94 19.01 -1.13 -2.10
CA ASP A 94 17.85 -0.24 -2.08
C ASP A 94 17.92 0.88 -3.12
N THR A 95 19.03 0.99 -3.82
CA THR A 95 19.23 1.96 -4.91
C THR A 95 18.98 1.36 -6.29
N GLU A 96 18.80 0.04 -6.40
CA GLU A 96 18.63 -0.64 -7.67
C GLU A 96 17.16 -1.00 -7.93
N TYR A 97 16.36 0.02 -8.18
CA TYR A 97 14.95 -0.17 -8.46
C TYR A 97 14.57 0.44 -9.81
N LYS A 98 13.43 0.00 -10.31
CA LYS A 98 12.79 0.56 -11.50
C LYS A 98 11.51 1.26 -11.07
N VAL A 99 11.32 2.50 -11.50
CA VAL A 99 10.04 3.19 -11.31
C VAL A 99 9.05 2.61 -12.32
N VAL A 100 8.03 1.92 -11.82
CA VAL A 100 7.04 1.22 -12.66
C VAL A 100 5.75 2.01 -12.81
N ILE A 101 5.52 2.97 -11.92
CA ILE A 101 4.40 3.91 -12.00
C ILE A 101 4.76 5.16 -11.21
N GLN A 102 4.29 6.31 -11.66
CA GLN A 102 4.48 7.57 -10.93
C GLN A 102 3.42 8.59 -11.32
N GLY A 103 3.19 9.54 -10.46
CA GLY A 103 2.24 10.61 -10.70
C GLY A 103 2.14 11.58 -9.55
N THR A 104 1.19 12.50 -9.68
CA THR A 104 0.85 13.46 -8.64
C THR A 104 -0.65 13.51 -8.45
N CYS A 105 -1.07 13.79 -7.23
CA CYS A 105 -2.48 14.04 -6.92
C CYS A 105 -2.57 14.84 -5.62
N SER A 106 -3.78 15.18 -5.19
CA SER A 106 -3.93 15.83 -3.89
C SER A 106 -3.58 14.85 -2.77
N LEU A 107 -3.07 15.38 -1.67
CA LEU A 107 -2.81 14.58 -0.47
C LEU A 107 -4.08 13.86 -0.01
N THR A 108 -5.21 14.56 -0.04
CA THR A 108 -6.51 13.98 0.33
C THR A 108 -6.85 12.75 -0.50
N ARG A 109 -6.51 12.76 -1.80
CA ARG A 109 -6.78 11.63 -2.70
C ARG A 109 -6.06 10.35 -2.25
N ILE A 110 -4.78 10.47 -1.88
CA ILE A 110 -4.01 9.31 -1.38
C ILE A 110 -4.71 8.72 -0.15
N ILE A 111 -5.02 9.56 0.82
CA ILE A 111 -5.65 9.11 2.07
C ILE A 111 -7.00 8.47 1.81
N GLN A 112 -7.82 9.08 0.96
CA GLN A 112 -9.15 8.56 0.62
C GLN A 112 -9.07 7.21 -0.08
N GLN A 113 -8.15 7.03 -1.01
CA GLN A 113 -8.00 5.77 -1.72
C GLN A 113 -7.58 4.64 -0.81
N ILE A 114 -6.65 4.90 0.12
CA ILE A 114 -6.22 3.91 1.09
C ILE A 114 -7.35 3.57 2.07
N THR A 115 -8.07 4.58 2.55
CA THR A 115 -9.22 4.37 3.43
C THR A 115 -10.29 3.50 2.75
N LYS A 116 -10.51 3.72 1.46
CA LYS A 116 -11.46 2.93 0.66
C LYS A 116 -11.02 1.46 0.56
N VAL A 117 -9.73 1.20 0.41
CA VAL A 117 -9.21 -0.17 0.42
C VAL A 117 -9.58 -0.88 1.73
N LEU A 118 -9.31 -0.22 2.85
CA LEU A 118 -9.61 -0.77 4.18
C LEU A 118 -11.11 -0.97 4.37
N TRP A 119 -11.91 0.01 3.97
CA TRP A 119 -13.37 -0.06 4.05
C TRP A 119 -13.91 -1.26 3.27
N ASN A 120 -13.46 -1.44 2.04
CA ASN A 120 -13.92 -2.54 1.19
C ASN A 120 -13.59 -3.91 1.78
N ILE A 121 -12.38 -4.08 2.33
CA ILE A 121 -11.99 -5.34 2.97
C ILE A 121 -12.83 -5.57 4.22
N HIS A 122 -13.00 -4.55 5.05
CA HIS A 122 -13.77 -4.66 6.27
C HIS A 122 -15.22 -5.05 6.01
N GLN A 123 -15.86 -4.46 4.99
CA GLN A 123 -17.26 -4.71 4.66
C GLN A 123 -17.49 -6.02 3.93
N ASN A 124 -16.61 -6.37 2.98
CA ASN A 124 -16.82 -7.51 2.09
C ASN A 124 -16.22 -8.81 2.60
N ILE A 125 -15.17 -8.73 3.41
CA ILE A 125 -14.45 -9.90 3.94
C ILE A 125 -14.60 -9.97 5.46
N GLY A 126 -14.31 -8.87 6.16
CA GLY A 126 -14.33 -8.77 7.60
C GLY A 126 -13.02 -9.21 8.24
N PRO A 127 -12.77 -8.76 9.50
CA PRO A 127 -11.49 -9.02 10.18
C PRO A 127 -11.19 -10.49 10.41
N THR A 128 -12.20 -11.30 10.71
CA THR A 128 -12.02 -12.73 11.00
C THR A 128 -11.56 -13.50 9.76
N GLU A 129 -12.26 -13.33 8.65
CA GLU A 129 -11.90 -13.99 7.39
C GLU A 129 -10.60 -13.42 6.82
N TYR A 130 -10.33 -12.14 7.03
CA TYR A 130 -9.05 -11.54 6.63
C TYR A 130 -7.89 -12.27 7.28
N LYS A 131 -7.95 -12.49 8.59
CA LYS A 131 -6.90 -13.21 9.31
C LYS A 131 -6.74 -14.64 8.82
N GLU A 132 -7.83 -15.32 8.54
CA GLU A 132 -7.78 -16.69 8.00
C GLU A 132 -7.08 -16.73 6.64
N ARG A 133 -7.38 -15.80 5.75
CA ARG A 133 -6.77 -15.71 4.43
C ARG A 133 -5.34 -15.21 4.45
N TRP A 134 -5.02 -14.26 5.35
CA TRP A 134 -3.69 -13.64 5.43
C TRP A 134 -2.71 -14.41 6.30
N VAL A 135 -3.19 -15.38 7.06
CA VAL A 135 -2.42 -16.35 7.85
C VAL A 135 -1.87 -15.81 9.16
N GLU A 136 -0.93 -14.84 9.14
CA GLU A 136 -0.23 -14.39 10.35
C GLU A 136 -0.63 -13.02 10.88
N HIS A 137 -1.26 -12.20 10.04
CA HIS A 137 -1.51 -10.81 10.39
C HIS A 137 -3.01 -10.53 10.50
N GLU A 138 -3.37 -9.78 11.54
CA GLU A 138 -4.74 -9.37 11.74
C GLU A 138 -5.07 -8.15 10.86
N PHE A 139 -6.36 -7.97 10.57
CA PHE A 139 -6.83 -6.76 9.90
C PHE A 139 -6.49 -5.54 10.78
N PRO A 140 -5.96 -4.43 10.22
CA PRO A 140 -5.56 -3.26 11.00
C PRO A 140 -6.76 -2.44 11.47
N VAL A 141 -7.53 -2.97 12.41
CA VAL A 141 -8.79 -2.35 12.91
C VAL A 141 -8.53 -0.99 13.52
N LYS A 142 -7.47 -0.84 14.31
CA LYS A 142 -7.14 0.43 14.97
C LYS A 142 -6.86 1.53 13.95
N GLN A 143 -6.04 1.21 12.97
CA GLN A 143 -5.68 2.14 11.90
C GLN A 143 -6.89 2.48 11.04
N PHE A 144 -7.71 1.48 10.72
CA PHE A 144 -8.93 1.69 9.95
C PHE A 144 -9.89 2.63 10.67
N LYS A 145 -10.11 2.43 11.96
CA LYS A 145 -10.99 3.32 12.75
C LYS A 145 -10.47 4.75 12.79
N ALA A 146 -9.15 4.93 12.92
CA ALA A 146 -8.54 6.26 12.92
C ALA A 146 -8.78 6.99 11.59
N LEU A 147 -8.65 6.29 10.46
CA LEU A 147 -8.86 6.87 9.14
C LEU A 147 -10.35 7.08 8.82
N ALA A 148 -11.21 6.15 9.19
CA ALA A 148 -12.63 6.24 8.90
C ALA A 148 -13.35 7.33 9.69
N ASN A 149 -12.81 7.71 10.86
CA ASN A 149 -13.38 8.72 11.74
C ASN A 149 -12.66 10.07 11.64
N ALA A 150 -11.74 10.22 10.71
CA ALA A 150 -10.99 11.47 10.54
C ALA A 150 -11.79 12.52 9.78
#